data_ae4f494c5099c2eb509ae93067baf37a
#
_entry.id   ae4f494c5099c2eb509ae93067baf37a
#
_cell.length_a   1.000
_cell.length_b   1.000
_cell.length_c   1.000
_cell.angle_alpha   90.00
_cell.angle_beta   90.00
_cell.angle_gamma   90.00
#
_symmetry.space_group_name_H-M   'P 1'
#
loop_
_entity.id
_entity.type
_entity.pdbx_description
1 polymer ?
#
loop_
_entity_poly.entity_id
_entity_poly.type
_entity_poly.pdbx_seq_one_letter_code
_entity_poly.pdbx_strand_id
1 'polypeptide(L)'
;LWPLPVSEMLFVGKSSAARLAEKGIDTIGALAAQPEKRLIEWMGKSGAALWRACNGLDDARVHLYTDRAESKNISRVMTFRRDLVSEDEVRLGVSRLSEKVAEQLRREGLRGGVVQVHIRTPQLNNLSRQATLPYGVCTQRDIADGAMALLRAHWRIGPDNPIRAITVGVSALTRMGERPEQI
;
A
#
# COMPACT_ATOMS: atom_id res chain seq x y z
N LEU A 1 -1.13 6.00 31.29
CA LEU A 1 -1.46 5.36 30.00
C LEU A 1 -2.07 3.95 30.19
N TRP A 2 -1.59 3.13 31.13
CA TRP A 2 -1.99 1.73 31.30
C TRP A 2 -3.49 1.47 31.50
N PRO A 3 -4.29 2.34 32.18
CA PRO A 3 -5.74 2.15 32.27
C PRO A 3 -6.50 2.44 30.98
N LEU A 4 -5.87 3.10 29.98
CA LEU A 4 -6.53 3.44 28.73
C LEU A 4 -6.83 2.19 27.88
N PRO A 5 -7.92 2.23 27.08
CA PRO A 5 -8.20 1.17 26.11
C PRO A 5 -7.00 0.93 25.17
N VAL A 6 -6.79 -0.32 24.80
CA VAL A 6 -5.69 -0.69 23.89
C VAL A 6 -5.80 -0.03 22.52
N SER A 7 -7.02 0.34 22.11
CA SER A 7 -7.28 1.09 20.85
C SER A 7 -6.71 2.51 20.84
N GLU A 8 -6.41 3.10 21.99
CA GLU A 8 -5.79 4.42 22.12
C GLU A 8 -4.27 4.37 21.95
N MET A 9 -3.71 3.18 21.88
CA MET A 9 -2.27 3.01 21.68
C MET A 9 -1.90 3.27 20.22
N LEU A 10 -0.82 4.03 20.00
CA LEU A 10 -0.28 4.26 18.66
C LEU A 10 0.03 2.92 17.98
N PHE A 11 -0.28 2.82 16.69
CA PHE A 11 -0.16 1.61 15.85
C PHE A 11 -1.17 0.49 16.15
N VAL A 12 -2.10 0.67 17.06
CA VAL A 12 -3.21 -0.26 17.28
C VAL A 12 -4.44 0.23 16.51
N GLY A 13 -4.61 -0.27 15.29
CA GLY A 13 -5.82 -0.02 14.49
C GLY A 13 -6.99 -0.94 14.91
N LYS A 14 -8.18 -0.69 14.36
CA LYS A 14 -9.42 -1.43 14.68
C LYS A 14 -9.25 -2.95 14.61
N SER A 15 -8.58 -3.47 13.59
CA SER A 15 -8.34 -4.92 13.43
C SER A 15 -7.43 -5.48 14.53
N SER A 16 -6.37 -4.76 14.90
CA SER A 16 -5.46 -5.16 15.99
C SER A 16 -6.17 -5.12 17.34
N ALA A 17 -6.95 -4.08 17.60
CA ALA A 17 -7.75 -3.96 18.82
C ALA A 17 -8.75 -5.12 18.96
N ALA A 18 -9.49 -5.46 17.89
CA ALA A 18 -10.42 -6.58 17.89
C ALA A 18 -9.72 -7.91 18.19
N ARG A 19 -8.57 -8.19 17.56
CA ARG A 19 -7.78 -9.41 17.83
C ARG A 19 -7.26 -9.49 19.27
N LEU A 20 -6.91 -8.36 19.88
CA LEU A 20 -6.49 -8.29 21.27
C LEU A 20 -7.67 -8.49 22.21
N ALA A 21 -8.83 -7.89 21.94
CA ALA A 21 -10.05 -8.07 22.69
C ALA A 21 -10.52 -9.54 22.71
N GLU A 22 -10.41 -10.29 21.59
CA GLU A 22 -10.65 -11.73 21.53
C GLU A 22 -9.76 -12.55 22.49
N LYS A 23 -8.64 -11.98 22.91
CA LYS A 23 -7.71 -12.57 23.89
C LYS A 23 -7.86 -11.99 25.30
N GLY A 24 -8.91 -11.18 25.55
CA GLY A 24 -9.18 -10.53 26.83
C GLY A 24 -8.22 -9.38 27.15
N ILE A 25 -7.62 -8.76 26.12
CA ILE A 25 -6.69 -7.63 26.28
C ILE A 25 -7.38 -6.36 25.82
N ASP A 26 -8.00 -5.65 26.77
CA ASP A 26 -8.78 -4.44 26.49
C ASP A 26 -8.03 -3.15 26.81
N THR A 27 -6.98 -3.22 27.65
CA THR A 27 -6.22 -2.06 28.09
C THR A 27 -4.74 -2.16 27.71
N ILE A 28 -4.07 -1.01 27.67
CA ILE A 28 -2.61 -0.93 27.45
C ILE A 28 -1.85 -1.67 28.55
N GLY A 29 -2.32 -1.57 29.82
CA GLY A 29 -1.71 -2.29 30.93
C GLY A 29 -1.86 -3.81 30.82
N ALA A 30 -3.01 -4.30 30.38
CA ALA A 30 -3.23 -5.73 30.14
C ALA A 30 -2.32 -6.25 29.01
N LEU A 31 -2.06 -5.43 27.99
CA LEU A 31 -1.11 -5.73 26.92
C LEU A 31 0.33 -5.78 27.45
N ALA A 32 0.75 -4.78 28.23
CA ALA A 32 2.09 -4.68 28.81
C ALA A 32 2.41 -5.86 29.76
N ALA A 33 1.42 -6.37 30.45
CA ALA A 33 1.55 -7.51 31.37
C ALA A 33 1.72 -8.87 30.66
N GLN A 34 1.47 -8.94 29.34
CA GLN A 34 1.66 -10.20 28.59
C GLN A 34 3.15 -10.49 28.35
N PRO A 35 3.54 -11.77 28.32
CA PRO A 35 4.87 -12.14 27.84
C PRO A 35 5.06 -11.74 26.37
N GLU A 36 6.21 -11.17 26.02
CA GLU A 36 6.54 -10.77 24.64
C GLU A 36 6.34 -11.92 23.63
N LYS A 37 6.81 -13.13 23.99
CA LYS A 37 6.66 -14.33 23.13
C LYS A 37 5.22 -14.59 22.74
N ARG A 38 4.26 -14.41 23.66
CA ARG A 38 2.83 -14.61 23.39
C ARG A 38 2.31 -13.60 22.37
N LEU A 39 2.73 -12.35 22.44
CA LEU A 39 2.33 -11.32 21.47
C LEU A 39 2.96 -11.58 20.08
N ILE A 40 4.18 -12.11 20.05
CA ILE A 40 4.82 -12.55 18.80
C ILE A 40 4.02 -13.70 18.16
N GLU A 41 3.60 -14.68 18.92
CA GLU A 41 2.76 -15.79 18.43
C GLU A 41 1.41 -15.31 17.87
N TRP A 42 0.80 -14.31 18.47
CA TRP A 42 -0.51 -13.79 18.04
C TRP A 42 -0.43 -12.82 16.87
N MET A 43 0.58 -11.96 16.83
CA MET A 43 0.64 -10.81 15.95
C MET A 43 1.97 -10.69 15.17
N GLY A 44 2.87 -11.64 15.33
CA GLY A 44 4.17 -11.62 14.68
C GLY A 44 5.04 -10.43 15.11
N LYS A 45 5.77 -9.85 14.15
CA LYS A 45 6.66 -8.69 14.41
C LYS A 45 5.93 -7.48 15.01
N SER A 46 4.67 -7.29 14.64
CA SER A 46 3.85 -6.20 15.21
C SER A 46 3.59 -6.40 16.70
N GLY A 47 3.41 -7.65 17.14
CA GLY A 47 3.23 -7.97 18.57
C GLY A 47 4.45 -7.61 19.41
N ALA A 48 5.65 -7.94 18.94
CA ALA A 48 6.90 -7.56 19.60
C ALA A 48 7.04 -6.03 19.71
N ALA A 49 6.77 -5.32 18.60
CA ALA A 49 6.85 -3.86 18.58
C ALA A 49 5.85 -3.20 19.56
N LEU A 50 4.61 -3.69 19.60
CA LEU A 50 3.60 -3.20 20.54
C LEU A 50 3.99 -3.47 21.99
N TRP A 51 4.51 -4.65 22.29
CA TRP A 51 4.97 -4.99 23.65
C TRP A 51 6.10 -4.07 24.11
N ARG A 52 7.10 -3.84 23.25
CA ARG A 52 8.19 -2.91 23.55
C ARG A 52 7.67 -1.49 23.79
N ALA A 53 6.79 -1.01 22.92
CA ALA A 53 6.21 0.33 23.03
C ALA A 53 5.41 0.53 24.32
N CYS A 54 4.53 -0.42 24.72
CA CYS A 54 3.72 -0.28 25.95
C CYS A 54 4.55 -0.44 27.24
N ASN A 55 5.73 -1.05 27.17
CA ASN A 55 6.70 -1.16 28.27
C ASN A 55 7.76 -0.04 28.26
N GLY A 56 7.68 0.92 27.33
CA GLY A 56 8.64 2.03 27.24
C GLY A 56 10.04 1.62 26.77
N LEU A 57 10.14 0.49 26.06
CA LEU A 57 11.39 -0.07 25.55
C LEU A 57 11.64 0.30 24.09
N ASP A 58 10.92 1.30 23.56
CA ASP A 58 11.11 1.79 22.20
C ASP A 58 12.29 2.76 22.17
N ASP A 59 13.37 2.35 21.52
CA ASP A 59 14.61 3.08 21.29
C ASP A 59 14.77 3.52 19.82
N ALA A 60 13.68 3.53 19.06
CA ALA A 60 13.70 3.91 17.66
C ALA A 60 14.25 5.34 17.48
N ARG A 61 15.32 5.44 16.68
CA ARG A 61 15.92 6.74 16.37
C ARG A 61 15.04 7.52 15.40
N VAL A 62 14.96 8.82 15.62
CA VAL A 62 14.42 9.72 14.61
C VAL A 62 15.42 9.80 13.46
N HIS A 63 15.02 9.31 12.30
CA HIS A 63 15.85 9.35 11.10
C HIS A 63 15.98 10.78 10.58
N LEU A 64 17.18 11.16 10.16
CA LEU A 64 17.40 12.42 9.46
C LEU A 64 16.65 12.39 8.12
N TYR A 65 16.27 13.56 7.63
CA TYR A 65 15.62 13.68 6.32
C TYR A 65 16.50 13.14 5.16
N THR A 66 17.82 13.13 5.37
CA THR A 66 18.82 12.59 4.45
C THR A 66 18.87 11.06 4.44
N ASP A 67 18.38 10.40 5.50
CA ASP A 67 18.39 8.95 5.66
C ASP A 67 17.18 8.30 4.94
N ARG A 68 16.75 8.87 3.82
CA ARG A 68 15.62 8.35 3.07
C ARG A 68 15.95 6.94 2.56
N ALA A 69 15.20 5.97 3.06
CA ALA A 69 15.16 4.65 2.44
C ALA A 69 14.74 4.80 0.97
N GLU A 70 15.36 4.03 0.09
CA GLU A 70 14.97 3.99 -1.33
C GLU A 70 13.47 3.72 -1.45
N SER A 71 12.80 4.44 -2.35
CA SER A 71 11.37 4.26 -2.58
C SER A 71 11.10 2.83 -3.05
N LYS A 72 10.21 2.12 -2.35
CA LYS A 72 9.84 0.75 -2.73
C LYS A 72 8.80 0.70 -3.85
N ASN A 73 8.10 1.80 -4.07
CA ASN A 73 7.11 1.96 -5.13
C ASN A 73 7.03 3.41 -5.59
N ILE A 74 6.56 3.61 -6.82
CA ILE A 74 6.19 4.91 -7.38
C ILE A 74 4.74 4.80 -7.84
N SER A 75 3.87 5.65 -7.31
CA SER A 75 2.45 5.65 -7.65
C SER A 75 1.88 7.07 -7.78
N ARG A 76 0.79 7.18 -8.52
CA ARG A 76 0.01 8.41 -8.67
C ARG A 76 -1.47 8.10 -8.51
N VAL A 77 -2.17 8.99 -7.84
CA VAL A 77 -3.61 8.91 -7.62
C VAL A 77 -4.31 10.10 -8.25
N MET A 78 -5.51 9.88 -8.75
CA MET A 78 -6.41 10.92 -9.21
C MET A 78 -7.84 10.62 -8.74
N THR A 79 -8.42 11.55 -8.02
CA THR A 79 -9.86 11.59 -7.75
C THR A 79 -10.52 12.44 -8.84
N PHE A 80 -11.52 11.90 -9.52
CA PHE A 80 -12.16 12.54 -10.64
C PHE A 80 -13.29 13.48 -10.17
N ARG A 81 -13.56 14.55 -10.94
CA ARG A 81 -14.66 15.49 -10.63
C ARG A 81 -16.04 14.83 -10.73
N ARG A 82 -16.17 13.86 -11.61
CA ARG A 82 -17.33 12.97 -11.75
C ARG A 82 -16.87 11.53 -11.80
N ASP A 83 -17.73 10.62 -11.40
CA ASP A 83 -17.41 9.20 -11.41
C ASP A 83 -17.29 8.70 -12.85
N LEU A 84 -16.29 7.85 -13.09
CA LEU A 84 -16.04 7.28 -14.41
C LEU A 84 -16.95 6.06 -14.61
N VAL A 85 -17.65 6.03 -15.73
CA VAL A 85 -18.65 4.98 -16.05
C VAL A 85 -18.38 4.27 -17.37
N SER A 86 -17.38 4.71 -18.13
CA SER A 86 -17.01 4.10 -19.42
C SER A 86 -15.54 3.68 -19.44
N GLU A 87 -15.25 2.69 -20.28
CA GLU A 87 -13.86 2.21 -20.45
C GLU A 87 -12.94 3.29 -21.01
N ASP A 88 -13.44 4.14 -21.90
CA ASP A 88 -12.63 5.20 -22.50
C ASP A 88 -12.25 6.28 -21.47
N GLU A 89 -13.16 6.64 -20.56
CA GLU A 89 -12.87 7.54 -19.45
C GLU A 89 -11.81 6.96 -18.51
N VAL A 90 -11.95 5.68 -18.15
CA VAL A 90 -10.99 4.96 -17.31
C VAL A 90 -9.64 4.88 -17.99
N ARG A 91 -9.61 4.54 -19.28
CA ARG A 91 -8.36 4.46 -20.09
C ARG A 91 -7.65 5.81 -20.13
N LEU A 92 -8.38 6.90 -20.30
CA LEU A 92 -7.80 8.25 -20.28
C LEU A 92 -7.21 8.59 -18.91
N GLY A 93 -7.92 8.25 -17.82
CA GLY A 93 -7.44 8.43 -16.46
C GLY A 93 -6.16 7.63 -16.18
N VAL A 94 -6.16 6.34 -16.52
CA VAL A 94 -5.02 5.44 -16.39
C VAL A 94 -3.83 5.93 -17.21
N SER A 95 -4.05 6.35 -18.46
CA SER A 95 -3.01 6.88 -19.34
C SER A 95 -2.29 8.09 -18.73
N ARG A 96 -3.05 9.07 -18.21
CA ARG A 96 -2.48 10.27 -17.56
C ARG A 96 -1.69 9.93 -16.29
N LEU A 97 -2.18 8.98 -15.49
CA LEU A 97 -1.48 8.54 -14.28
C LEU A 97 -0.19 7.79 -14.63
N SER A 98 -0.25 6.91 -15.62
CA SER A 98 0.89 6.14 -16.13
C SER A 98 1.99 7.03 -16.68
N GLU A 99 1.63 8.13 -17.36
CA GLU A 99 2.58 9.13 -17.85
C GLU A 99 3.39 9.73 -16.70
N LYS A 100 2.71 10.18 -15.63
CA LYS A 100 3.37 10.77 -14.46
C LYS A 100 4.24 9.75 -13.69
N VAL A 101 3.82 8.49 -13.63
CA VAL A 101 4.63 7.40 -13.04
C VAL A 101 5.86 7.14 -13.88
N ALA A 102 5.70 7.02 -15.21
CA ALA A 102 6.79 6.80 -16.14
C ALA A 102 7.79 7.97 -16.16
N GLU A 103 7.31 9.20 -16.08
CA GLU A 103 8.16 10.40 -15.95
C GLU A 103 9.06 10.31 -14.72
N GLN A 104 8.48 9.96 -13.56
CA GLN A 104 9.27 9.84 -12.34
C GLN A 104 10.26 8.67 -12.40
N LEU A 105 9.87 7.51 -12.93
CA LEU A 105 10.78 6.38 -13.13
C LEU A 105 12.01 6.77 -13.95
N ARG A 106 11.78 7.43 -15.09
CA ARG A 106 12.88 7.87 -15.96
C ARG A 106 13.76 8.92 -15.28
N ARG A 107 13.17 9.88 -14.57
CA ARG A 107 13.91 10.90 -13.83
C ARG A 107 14.83 10.31 -12.76
N GLU A 108 14.38 9.22 -12.11
CA GLU A 108 15.13 8.53 -11.06
C GLU A 108 16.01 7.39 -11.60
N GLY A 109 16.00 7.14 -12.91
CA GLY A 109 16.78 6.06 -13.52
C GLY A 109 16.30 4.67 -13.13
N LEU A 110 14.97 4.52 -12.88
CA LEU A 110 14.37 3.29 -12.36
C LEU A 110 13.45 2.59 -13.38
N ARG A 111 13.28 1.29 -13.19
CA ARG A 111 12.26 0.44 -13.82
C ARG A 111 11.45 -0.27 -12.75
N GLY A 112 10.18 -0.58 -13.01
CA GLY A 112 9.32 -1.34 -12.11
C GLY A 112 9.00 -2.72 -12.65
N GLY A 113 9.12 -3.75 -11.81
CA GLY A 113 8.81 -5.15 -12.17
C GLY A 113 7.35 -5.56 -11.91
N VAL A 114 6.62 -4.77 -11.14
CA VAL A 114 5.22 -5.06 -10.77
C VAL A 114 4.38 -3.82 -11.05
N VAL A 115 3.33 -3.96 -11.86
CA VAL A 115 2.30 -2.92 -12.03
C VAL A 115 1.19 -3.16 -11.01
N GLN A 116 0.70 -2.09 -10.41
CA GLN A 116 -0.41 -2.11 -9.47
C GLN A 116 -1.46 -1.06 -9.83
N VAL A 117 -2.71 -1.42 -9.62
CA VAL A 117 -3.85 -0.53 -9.76
C VAL A 117 -4.71 -0.60 -8.50
N HIS A 118 -5.17 0.56 -8.07
CA HIS A 118 -6.13 0.67 -6.98
C HIS A 118 -7.27 1.57 -7.46
N ILE A 119 -8.50 1.12 -7.27
CA ILE A 119 -9.70 1.92 -7.53
C ILE A 119 -10.48 2.15 -6.24
N ARG A 120 -11.16 3.27 -6.20
CA ARG A 120 -12.14 3.60 -5.15
C ARG A 120 -13.48 3.91 -5.78
N THR A 121 -14.53 3.30 -5.25
CA THR A 121 -15.90 3.57 -5.66
C THR A 121 -16.47 4.84 -4.99
N PRO A 122 -17.61 5.37 -5.44
CA PRO A 122 -18.32 6.46 -4.75
C PRO A 122 -18.67 6.13 -3.29
N GLN A 123 -18.93 4.85 -2.99
CA GLN A 123 -19.22 4.36 -1.63
C GLN A 123 -17.95 4.18 -0.77
N LEU A 124 -16.79 4.63 -1.28
CA LEU A 124 -15.49 4.53 -0.65
C LEU A 124 -14.95 3.09 -0.48
N ASN A 125 -15.56 2.12 -1.18
CA ASN A 125 -15.00 0.78 -1.25
C ASN A 125 -13.73 0.79 -2.11
N ASN A 126 -12.77 -0.04 -1.74
CA ASN A 126 -11.47 -0.10 -2.40
C ASN A 126 -11.24 -1.49 -3.02
N LEU A 127 -10.71 -1.51 -4.24
CA LEU A 127 -10.15 -2.69 -4.88
C LEU A 127 -8.70 -2.41 -5.24
N SER A 128 -7.79 -3.30 -4.85
CA SER A 128 -6.37 -3.23 -5.21
C SER A 128 -5.96 -4.52 -5.90
N ARG A 129 -5.25 -4.41 -7.03
CA ARG A 129 -4.70 -5.55 -7.79
C ARG A 129 -3.32 -5.20 -8.29
N GLN A 130 -2.50 -6.24 -8.42
CA GLN A 130 -1.15 -6.12 -8.98
C GLN A 130 -0.80 -7.32 -9.85
N ALA A 131 0.12 -7.13 -10.78
CA ALA A 131 0.69 -8.19 -11.60
C ALA A 131 2.18 -7.96 -11.80
N THR A 132 2.94 -9.05 -11.73
CA THR A 132 4.35 -9.07 -12.13
C THR A 132 4.43 -9.03 -13.65
N LEU A 133 5.30 -8.18 -14.15
CA LEU A 133 5.58 -8.06 -15.57
C LEU A 133 6.78 -8.94 -15.96
N PRO A 134 6.83 -9.43 -17.20
CA PRO A 134 7.94 -10.28 -17.66
C PRO A 134 9.28 -9.54 -17.74
N TYR A 135 9.26 -8.21 -17.75
CA TYR A 135 10.44 -7.34 -17.75
C TYR A 135 10.15 -6.04 -17.01
N GLY A 136 11.21 -5.37 -16.57
CA GLY A 136 11.09 -4.07 -15.89
C GLY A 136 10.64 -2.97 -16.87
N VAL A 137 9.58 -2.24 -16.49
CA VAL A 137 8.96 -1.19 -17.33
C VAL A 137 9.27 0.20 -16.80
N CYS A 138 9.37 1.16 -17.72
CA CYS A 138 9.49 2.59 -17.43
C CYS A 138 8.75 3.47 -18.44
N THR A 139 7.97 2.85 -19.36
CA THR A 139 7.21 3.58 -20.36
C THR A 139 5.75 3.77 -19.91
N GLN A 140 5.15 4.86 -20.33
CA GLN A 140 3.73 5.14 -20.07
C GLN A 140 2.85 4.03 -20.65
N ARG A 141 3.16 3.53 -21.84
CA ARG A 141 2.37 2.51 -22.54
C ARG A 141 2.35 1.19 -21.76
N ASP A 142 3.51 0.66 -21.40
CA ASP A 142 3.59 -0.63 -20.69
C ASP A 142 2.87 -0.59 -19.35
N ILE A 143 3.00 0.52 -18.61
CA ILE A 143 2.33 0.73 -17.33
C ILE A 143 0.80 0.83 -17.54
N ALA A 144 0.36 1.58 -18.54
CA ALA A 144 -1.07 1.75 -18.83
C ALA A 144 -1.70 0.44 -19.30
N ASP A 145 -1.04 -0.30 -20.18
CA ASP A 145 -1.53 -1.59 -20.69
C ASP A 145 -1.64 -2.62 -19.55
N GLY A 146 -0.64 -2.70 -18.68
CA GLY A 146 -0.68 -3.56 -17.49
C GLY A 146 -1.80 -3.17 -16.51
N ALA A 147 -1.97 -1.88 -16.24
CA ALA A 147 -3.04 -1.39 -15.35
C ALA A 147 -4.43 -1.64 -15.95
N MET A 148 -4.62 -1.41 -17.25
CA MET A 148 -5.90 -1.69 -17.94
C MET A 148 -6.22 -3.19 -17.99
N ALA A 149 -5.22 -4.04 -18.18
CA ALA A 149 -5.39 -5.49 -18.13
C ALA A 149 -5.90 -5.94 -16.76
N LEU A 150 -5.31 -5.42 -15.67
CA LEU A 150 -5.77 -5.68 -14.29
C LEU A 150 -7.20 -5.20 -14.06
N LEU A 151 -7.55 -4.00 -14.53
CA LEU A 151 -8.90 -3.48 -14.38
C LEU A 151 -9.92 -4.33 -15.11
N ARG A 152 -9.67 -4.69 -16.38
CA ARG A 152 -10.57 -5.54 -17.17
C ARG A 152 -10.78 -6.93 -16.57
N ALA A 153 -9.74 -7.49 -15.97
CA ALA A 153 -9.80 -8.82 -15.36
C ALA A 153 -10.58 -8.84 -14.03
N HIS A 154 -10.65 -7.71 -13.32
CA HIS A 154 -11.14 -7.70 -11.94
C HIS A 154 -12.25 -6.68 -11.66
N TRP A 155 -12.60 -5.83 -12.62
CA TRP A 155 -13.63 -4.81 -12.47
C TRP A 155 -14.48 -4.69 -13.73
N ARG A 156 -15.79 -4.84 -13.58
CA ARG A 156 -16.73 -4.60 -14.69
C ARG A 156 -17.01 -3.10 -14.76
N ILE A 157 -16.30 -2.42 -15.65
CA ILE A 157 -16.48 -0.97 -15.86
C ILE A 157 -17.88 -0.72 -16.45
N GLY A 158 -18.63 0.20 -15.85
CA GLY A 158 -19.97 0.56 -16.32
C GLY A 158 -20.71 1.46 -15.35
N PRO A 159 -21.93 1.91 -15.73
CA PRO A 159 -22.75 2.77 -14.89
C PRO A 159 -23.09 2.18 -13.51
N ASP A 160 -23.21 0.85 -13.43
CA ASP A 160 -23.52 0.13 -12.19
C ASP A 160 -22.30 -0.02 -11.26
N ASN A 161 -21.09 0.16 -11.80
CA ASN A 161 -19.82 0.04 -11.07
C ASN A 161 -18.92 1.26 -11.35
N PRO A 162 -19.35 2.48 -10.98
CA PRO A 162 -18.59 3.69 -11.23
C PRO A 162 -17.30 3.76 -10.42
N ILE A 163 -16.29 4.42 -10.98
CA ILE A 163 -14.98 4.62 -10.34
C ILE A 163 -14.81 6.10 -10.01
N ARG A 164 -14.62 6.39 -8.70
CA ARG A 164 -14.39 7.75 -8.20
C ARG A 164 -12.93 8.16 -8.24
N ALA A 165 -12.03 7.22 -7.96
CA ALA A 165 -10.60 7.49 -7.97
C ALA A 165 -9.83 6.28 -8.48
N ILE A 166 -8.72 6.57 -9.16
CA ILE A 166 -7.76 5.55 -9.64
C ILE A 166 -6.38 5.90 -9.11
N THR A 167 -5.66 4.89 -8.65
CA THR A 167 -4.22 4.94 -8.42
C THR A 167 -3.56 3.98 -9.38
N VAL A 168 -2.51 4.43 -10.05
CA VAL A 168 -1.61 3.59 -10.84
C VAL A 168 -0.23 3.69 -10.26
N GLY A 169 0.46 2.56 -10.12
CA GLY A 169 1.81 2.53 -9.60
C GLY A 169 2.62 1.34 -10.10
N VAL A 170 3.89 1.40 -9.77
CA VAL A 170 4.83 0.30 -9.98
C VAL A 170 5.66 0.06 -8.73
N SER A 171 6.04 -1.18 -8.50
CA SER A 171 6.90 -1.63 -7.41
C SER A 171 7.94 -2.63 -7.94
N ALA A 172 8.71 -3.26 -7.05
CA ALA A 172 9.88 -4.03 -7.43
C ALA A 172 10.81 -3.19 -8.34
N LEU A 173 11.22 -2.03 -7.79
CA LEU A 173 12.02 -1.04 -8.51
C LEU A 173 13.47 -1.53 -8.63
N THR A 174 14.03 -1.42 -9.83
CA THR A 174 15.44 -1.71 -10.14
C THR A 174 16.05 -0.53 -10.91
N ARG A 175 17.36 -0.33 -10.82
CA ARG A 175 18.05 0.72 -11.57
C ARG A 175 18.15 0.35 -13.04
N MET A 176 18.03 1.35 -13.91
CA MET A 176 18.30 1.17 -15.34
C MET A 176 19.79 0.83 -15.53
N GLY A 177 20.09 -0.31 -16.17
CA GLY A 177 21.47 -0.80 -16.35
C GLY A 177 21.85 -1.98 -15.46
N GLU A 178 21.15 -2.21 -14.36
CA GLU A 178 21.29 -3.45 -13.59
C GLU A 178 20.44 -4.56 -14.25
N ARG A 179 21.07 -5.71 -14.53
CA ARG A 179 20.31 -6.91 -14.93
C ARG A 179 19.52 -7.37 -13.71
N PRO A 180 18.21 -7.70 -13.84
CA PRO A 180 17.52 -8.38 -12.76
C PRO A 180 18.28 -9.69 -12.48
N GLU A 181 18.72 -9.89 -11.23
CA GLU A 181 19.20 -11.19 -10.78
C GLU A 181 18.07 -12.18 -10.99
N GLN A 182 18.29 -13.17 -11.84
CA GLN A 182 17.40 -14.32 -11.94
C GLN A 182 17.60 -15.15 -10.66
N ILE A 183 16.58 -15.15 -9.81
CA ILE A 183 16.45 -16.09 -8.68
C ILE A 183 15.82 -17.37 -9.22
#